data_14fc992173f9a3a149b2097cf5f84fd7
#
_entry.id   14fc992173f9a3a149b2097cf5f84fd7
#
_cell.length_a   1.000
_cell.length_b   1.000
_cell.length_c   1.000
_cell.angle_alpha   90.00
_cell.angle_beta   90.00
_cell.angle_gamma   90.00
#
_symmetry.space_group_name_H-M   'P 1'
#
loop_
_entity.id
_entity.type
_entity.pdbx_description
1 polymer ?
#
loop_
_entity_poly.entity_id
_entity_poly.type
_entity_poly.pdbx_seq_one_letter_code
_entity_poly.pdbx_strand_id
1 'polypeptide(L)'
;MEILYKDLSRQIVGCVFDVFREIGPGYDEPIYHNGLKVRFTKEGLTFLSEPHFKIHYRGVEIAELKPDYLVDDKIVLELKSIQSDFEPRNYTQIISYLRLINKRLGILINFGLLQAHFKRVLFDERQLKIIEDLQEIAPWMKDHEDVQRLRDGIVNVAKELRLGYHAEIYQKAMRVELKFNQFLCDDHVKVPVHYQNVFLKNYEIDYWLVNGKILLAVLAGSKEVRAYDVMRMRTYLKDLKLNIGLIAFWGKDHLYIRGVNQRH
;
A
#
# COMPACT_ATOMS: atom_id res chain seq x y z
N MET A 1 17.41 6.94 24.25
CA MET A 1 16.18 6.27 23.75
C MET A 1 16.44 4.78 23.79
N GLU A 2 15.61 4.03 24.50
CA GLU A 2 15.77 2.58 24.63
C GLU A 2 15.42 1.89 23.30
N ILE A 3 16.24 0.91 22.91
CA ILE A 3 16.02 0.18 21.63
C ILE A 3 14.94 -0.86 21.86
N LEU A 4 13.80 -0.72 21.18
CA LEU A 4 12.66 -1.63 21.28
C LEU A 4 13.11 -3.09 20.98
N TYR A 5 12.82 -4.04 21.90
CA TYR A 5 13.17 -5.45 21.82
C TYR A 5 14.64 -5.71 21.45
N LYS A 6 15.56 -5.01 22.13
CA LYS A 6 17.01 -5.02 21.82
C LYS A 6 17.59 -6.44 21.82
N ASP A 7 17.35 -7.22 22.87
CA ASP A 7 17.97 -8.54 23.04
C ASP A 7 17.39 -9.55 22.06
N LEU A 8 16.06 -9.57 21.89
CA LEU A 8 15.41 -10.43 20.90
C LEU A 8 15.87 -10.08 19.46
N SER A 9 15.97 -8.79 19.13
CA SER A 9 16.50 -8.37 17.84
C SER A 9 17.94 -8.83 17.62
N ARG A 10 18.78 -8.78 18.66
CA ARG A 10 20.18 -9.25 18.59
C ARG A 10 20.24 -10.76 18.35
N GLN A 11 19.41 -11.54 19.05
CA GLN A 11 19.33 -13.00 18.85
C GLN A 11 18.90 -13.33 17.41
N ILE A 12 17.83 -12.70 16.91
CA ILE A 12 17.35 -12.89 15.53
C ILE A 12 18.45 -12.56 14.52
N VAL A 13 19.09 -11.40 14.65
CA VAL A 13 20.16 -10.96 13.74
C VAL A 13 21.37 -11.89 13.82
N GLY A 14 21.70 -12.40 15.01
CA GLY A 14 22.72 -13.45 15.18
C GLY A 14 22.40 -14.71 14.37
N CYS A 15 21.16 -15.19 14.46
CA CYS A 15 20.71 -16.33 13.66
C CYS A 15 20.78 -16.06 12.14
N VAL A 16 20.45 -14.82 11.70
CA VAL A 16 20.55 -14.43 10.29
C VAL A 16 21.98 -14.52 9.79
N PHE A 17 22.96 -14.01 10.56
CA PHE A 17 24.37 -14.08 10.17
C PHE A 17 24.93 -15.50 10.22
N ASP A 18 24.48 -16.33 11.16
CA ASP A 18 24.89 -17.75 11.23
C ASP A 18 24.40 -18.50 9.97
N VAL A 19 23.12 -18.33 9.61
CA VAL A 19 22.55 -18.96 8.41
C VAL A 19 23.28 -18.47 7.15
N PHE A 20 23.52 -17.16 7.04
CA PHE A 20 24.24 -16.62 5.87
C PHE A 20 25.70 -17.14 5.80
N ARG A 21 26.39 -17.25 6.93
CA ARG A 21 27.78 -17.73 6.98
C ARG A 21 27.88 -19.19 6.52
N GLU A 22 26.89 -20.03 6.87
CA GLU A 22 26.87 -21.45 6.55
C GLU A 22 26.41 -21.70 5.12
N ILE A 23 25.37 -21.00 4.64
CA ILE A 23 24.78 -21.21 3.32
C ILE A 23 25.51 -20.39 2.24
N GLY A 24 25.92 -19.16 2.53
CA GLY A 24 26.47 -18.21 1.56
C GLY A 24 25.39 -17.50 0.72
N PRO A 25 25.78 -16.57 -0.17
CA PRO A 25 24.87 -15.88 -1.09
C PRO A 25 24.53 -16.74 -2.33
N GLY A 26 23.45 -16.34 -3.05
CA GLY A 26 23.15 -16.86 -4.40
C GLY A 26 22.02 -17.88 -4.46
N TYR A 27 21.37 -18.17 -3.35
CA TYR A 27 20.19 -19.02 -3.31
C TYR A 27 18.91 -18.19 -3.25
N ASP A 28 17.79 -18.84 -3.60
CA ASP A 28 16.46 -18.25 -3.51
C ASP A 28 15.99 -18.13 -2.05
N GLU A 29 15.08 -17.20 -1.82
CA GLU A 29 14.50 -16.86 -0.51
C GLU A 29 14.05 -18.09 0.32
N PRO A 30 13.37 -19.12 -0.25
CA PRO A 30 12.95 -20.31 0.50
C PRO A 30 14.09 -21.09 1.17
N ILE A 31 15.31 -21.07 0.62
CA ILE A 31 16.47 -21.75 1.22
C ILE A 31 16.84 -21.07 2.54
N TYR A 32 16.96 -19.73 2.52
CA TYR A 32 17.26 -18.95 3.72
C TYR A 32 16.13 -19.00 4.74
N HIS A 33 14.88 -19.00 4.26
CA HIS A 33 13.71 -19.19 5.12
C HIS A 33 13.82 -20.52 5.88
N ASN A 34 14.04 -21.63 5.22
CA ASN A 34 14.19 -22.93 5.87
C ASN A 34 15.43 -22.98 6.79
N GLY A 35 16.54 -22.36 6.39
CA GLY A 35 17.74 -22.22 7.22
C GLY A 35 17.44 -21.50 8.54
N LEU A 36 16.72 -20.37 8.47
CA LEU A 36 16.30 -19.64 9.67
C LEU A 36 15.36 -20.44 10.55
N LYS A 37 14.41 -21.19 9.97
CA LYS A 37 13.53 -22.08 10.74
C LYS A 37 14.32 -23.06 11.59
N VAL A 38 15.33 -23.73 11.00
CA VAL A 38 16.23 -24.65 11.72
C VAL A 38 17.00 -23.89 12.80
N ARG A 39 17.56 -22.73 12.48
CA ARG A 39 18.40 -21.98 13.42
C ARG A 39 17.60 -21.41 14.58
N PHE A 40 16.39 -20.88 14.35
CA PHE A 40 15.48 -20.39 15.40
C PHE A 40 15.07 -21.54 16.35
N THR A 41 14.77 -22.70 15.79
CA THR A 41 14.46 -23.89 16.62
C THR A 41 15.64 -24.29 17.53
N LYS A 42 16.87 -24.28 16.99
CA LYS A 42 18.09 -24.57 17.78
C LYS A 42 18.36 -23.50 18.84
N GLU A 43 18.02 -22.25 18.60
CA GLU A 43 18.15 -21.12 19.53
C GLU A 43 17.05 -21.12 20.60
N GLY A 44 16.01 -21.92 20.45
CA GLY A 44 14.86 -21.95 21.37
C GLY A 44 13.93 -20.74 21.23
N LEU A 45 13.93 -20.03 20.09
CA LEU A 45 13.02 -18.93 19.81
C LEU A 45 11.61 -19.45 19.52
N THR A 46 10.61 -18.78 20.06
CA THR A 46 9.20 -19.02 19.70
C THR A 46 8.87 -18.25 18.44
N PHE A 47 8.33 -18.91 17.43
CA PHE A 47 7.98 -18.25 16.18
C PHE A 47 6.82 -18.92 15.44
N LEU A 48 6.11 -18.13 14.64
CA LEU A 48 5.19 -18.59 13.60
C LEU A 48 5.88 -18.40 12.25
N SER A 49 5.88 -19.43 11.42
CA SER A 49 6.43 -19.41 10.07
C SER A 49 5.27 -19.26 9.09
N GLU A 50 5.33 -18.23 8.26
CA GLU A 50 4.34 -17.91 7.24
C GLU A 50 2.89 -17.85 7.77
N PRO A 51 2.63 -17.17 8.91
CA PRO A 51 1.26 -17.06 9.42
C PRO A 51 0.37 -16.25 8.48
N HIS A 52 -0.89 -16.66 8.36
CA HIS A 52 -1.87 -16.05 7.49
C HIS A 52 -2.75 -15.08 8.27
N PHE A 53 -2.83 -13.83 7.80
CA PHE A 53 -3.66 -12.77 8.41
C PHE A 53 -4.60 -12.16 7.38
N LYS A 54 -5.90 -12.21 7.65
CA LYS A 54 -6.94 -11.72 6.75
C LYS A 54 -7.29 -10.27 7.05
N ILE A 55 -7.47 -9.48 6.00
CA ILE A 55 -7.98 -8.11 6.08
C ILE A 55 -9.43 -8.13 5.65
N HIS A 56 -10.29 -7.57 6.48
CA HIS A 56 -11.70 -7.38 6.17
C HIS A 56 -12.03 -5.90 6.07
N TYR A 57 -12.96 -5.59 5.18
CA TYR A 57 -13.59 -4.29 5.09
C TYR A 57 -15.11 -4.50 4.95
N ARG A 58 -15.91 -3.86 5.83
CA ARG A 58 -17.37 -4.08 5.90
C ARG A 58 -17.76 -5.57 5.94
N GLY A 59 -16.99 -6.38 6.66
CA GLY A 59 -17.21 -7.82 6.78
C GLY A 59 -16.81 -8.65 5.55
N VAL A 60 -16.33 -8.04 4.48
CA VAL A 60 -15.82 -8.73 3.28
C VAL A 60 -14.32 -8.92 3.42
N GLU A 61 -13.84 -10.16 3.23
CA GLU A 61 -12.39 -10.43 3.11
C GLU A 61 -11.86 -9.80 1.82
N ILE A 62 -10.96 -8.83 1.95
CA ILE A 62 -10.39 -8.08 0.82
C ILE A 62 -8.95 -8.47 0.49
N ALA A 63 -8.23 -9.02 1.46
CA ALA A 63 -6.85 -9.46 1.27
C ALA A 63 -6.45 -10.46 2.35
N GLU A 64 -5.39 -11.21 2.07
CA GLU A 64 -4.65 -11.99 3.02
C GLU A 64 -3.18 -11.59 2.96
N LEU A 65 -2.56 -11.36 4.12
CA LEU A 65 -1.15 -11.04 4.24
C LEU A 65 -0.42 -12.17 4.97
N LYS A 66 0.80 -12.47 4.50
CA LYS A 66 1.59 -13.61 4.95
C LYS A 66 3.04 -13.16 5.15
N PRO A 67 3.41 -12.66 6.35
CA PRO A 67 4.81 -12.38 6.66
C PRO A 67 5.61 -13.69 6.78
N ASP A 68 6.91 -13.63 6.50
CA ASP A 68 7.76 -14.82 6.60
C ASP A 68 7.82 -15.38 8.01
N TYR A 69 7.99 -14.51 9.01
CA TYR A 69 7.97 -14.90 10.41
C TYR A 69 7.32 -13.86 11.32
N LEU A 70 6.69 -14.37 12.37
CA LEU A 70 6.36 -13.62 13.57
C LEU A 70 7.10 -14.27 14.74
N VAL A 71 8.12 -13.59 15.28
CA VAL A 71 8.97 -14.10 16.34
C VAL A 71 8.53 -13.56 17.70
N ASP A 72 8.35 -14.46 18.68
CA ASP A 72 7.95 -14.19 20.06
C ASP A 72 6.69 -13.29 20.19
N ASP A 73 5.81 -13.37 19.21
CA ASP A 73 4.63 -12.50 19.06
C ASP A 73 4.97 -10.98 19.15
N LYS A 74 6.20 -10.59 18.78
CA LYS A 74 6.72 -9.23 18.93
C LYS A 74 7.31 -8.64 17.65
N ILE A 75 8.09 -9.45 16.91
CA ILE A 75 8.89 -8.97 15.78
C ILE A 75 8.46 -9.69 14.51
N VAL A 76 8.08 -8.93 13.51
CA VAL A 76 7.78 -9.42 12.16
C VAL A 76 9.07 -9.46 11.36
N LEU A 77 9.33 -10.57 10.65
CA LEU A 77 10.44 -10.65 9.72
C LEU A 77 9.90 -10.76 8.29
N GLU A 78 10.59 -10.10 7.40
CA GLU A 78 10.39 -10.19 5.96
C GLU A 78 11.74 -10.42 5.30
N LEU A 79 11.86 -11.52 4.57
CA LEU A 79 13.07 -11.96 3.92
C LEU A 79 13.10 -11.48 2.47
N LYS A 80 14.27 -11.28 1.95
CA LYS A 80 14.56 -11.02 0.54
C LYS A 80 15.86 -11.67 0.14
N SER A 81 15.93 -12.09 -1.13
CA SER A 81 17.17 -12.54 -1.76
C SER A 81 17.36 -11.74 -3.06
N ILE A 82 17.65 -10.44 -2.91
CA ILE A 82 17.79 -9.49 -4.03
C ILE A 82 19.20 -8.91 -4.06
N GLN A 83 19.72 -8.69 -5.30
CA GLN A 83 21.07 -8.15 -5.54
C GLN A 83 21.12 -6.61 -5.46
N SER A 84 20.10 -5.98 -4.86
CA SER A 84 20.00 -4.54 -4.68
C SER A 84 19.66 -4.22 -3.22
N ASP A 85 19.72 -2.95 -2.85
CA ASP A 85 19.20 -2.49 -1.56
C ASP A 85 17.66 -2.56 -1.53
N PHE A 86 17.06 -2.43 -0.35
CA PHE A 86 15.62 -2.44 -0.18
C PHE A 86 14.93 -1.28 -0.91
N GLU A 87 13.90 -1.60 -1.67
CA GLU A 87 13.06 -0.64 -2.36
C GLU A 87 11.90 -0.15 -1.47
N PRO A 88 11.29 0.99 -1.78
CA PRO A 88 10.13 1.52 -1.04
C PRO A 88 9.01 0.50 -0.84
N ARG A 89 8.78 -0.39 -1.83
CA ARG A 89 7.76 -1.45 -1.75
C ARG A 89 8.04 -2.44 -0.61
N ASN A 90 9.30 -2.77 -0.32
CA ASN A 90 9.66 -3.70 0.76
C ASN A 90 9.30 -3.09 2.14
N TYR A 91 9.56 -1.79 2.32
CA TYR A 91 9.15 -1.08 3.53
C TYR A 91 7.63 -1.00 3.67
N THR A 92 6.91 -0.75 2.58
CA THR A 92 5.44 -0.72 2.61
C THR A 92 4.87 -2.10 2.93
N GLN A 93 5.48 -3.18 2.44
CA GLN A 93 5.08 -4.55 2.72
C GLN A 93 5.16 -4.85 4.22
N ILE A 94 6.31 -4.64 4.85
CA ILE A 94 6.48 -4.93 6.27
C ILE A 94 5.63 -4.00 7.16
N ILE A 95 5.44 -2.75 6.77
CA ILE A 95 4.54 -1.81 7.46
C ILE A 95 3.09 -2.31 7.40
N SER A 96 2.64 -2.86 6.27
CA SER A 96 1.31 -3.45 6.13
C SER A 96 1.10 -4.62 7.10
N TYR A 97 2.10 -5.47 7.29
CA TYR A 97 2.04 -6.54 8.29
C TYR A 97 1.96 -5.99 9.71
N LEU A 98 2.86 -5.06 10.06
CA LEU A 98 2.90 -4.44 11.39
C LEU A 98 1.57 -3.77 11.72
N ARG A 99 0.99 -3.08 10.73
CA ARG A 99 -0.33 -2.46 10.85
C ARG A 99 -1.41 -3.50 11.13
N LEU A 100 -1.47 -4.55 10.32
CA LEU A 100 -2.54 -5.56 10.41
C LEU A 100 -2.56 -6.28 11.74
N ILE A 101 -1.38 -6.68 12.25
CA ILE A 101 -1.27 -7.48 13.47
C ILE A 101 -0.91 -6.65 14.70
N ASN A 102 -0.99 -5.32 14.60
CA ASN A 102 -0.72 -4.37 15.67
C ASN A 102 0.65 -4.62 16.35
N LYS A 103 1.70 -4.77 15.56
CA LYS A 103 3.08 -4.90 16.04
C LYS A 103 3.90 -3.65 15.71
N ARG A 104 4.91 -3.35 16.54
CA ARG A 104 5.67 -2.10 16.45
C ARG A 104 7.01 -2.24 15.77
N LEU A 105 7.54 -3.46 15.62
CA LEU A 105 8.86 -3.71 15.06
C LEU A 105 8.81 -4.80 13.98
N GLY A 106 9.33 -4.44 12.82
CA GLY A 106 9.68 -5.36 11.77
C GLY A 106 11.17 -5.35 11.46
N ILE A 107 11.69 -6.44 10.93
CA ILE A 107 13.05 -6.52 10.41
C ILE A 107 12.98 -7.04 8.97
N LEU A 108 13.41 -6.17 8.03
CA LEU A 108 13.70 -6.57 6.66
C LEU A 108 15.07 -7.23 6.63
N ILE A 109 15.20 -8.37 5.97
CA ILE A 109 16.45 -9.13 5.86
C ILE A 109 16.70 -9.43 4.40
N ASN A 110 17.90 -9.12 3.89
CA ASN A 110 18.31 -9.44 2.52
C ASN A 110 19.53 -10.36 2.52
N PHE A 111 19.36 -11.53 1.95
CA PHE A 111 20.38 -12.56 1.76
C PHE A 111 21.06 -12.52 0.37
N GLY A 112 20.56 -11.70 -0.57
CA GLY A 112 21.05 -11.66 -1.95
C GLY A 112 22.31 -10.82 -2.17
N LEU A 113 22.89 -10.23 -1.11
CA LEU A 113 24.10 -9.42 -1.18
C LEU A 113 25.34 -10.23 -0.75
N LEU A 114 26.55 -9.65 -0.89
CA LEU A 114 27.81 -10.26 -0.45
C LEU A 114 27.86 -10.49 1.08
N GLN A 115 27.03 -9.82 1.83
CA GLN A 115 26.82 -10.00 3.26
C GLN A 115 25.32 -9.89 3.54
N ALA A 116 24.82 -10.64 4.51
CA ALA A 116 23.45 -10.49 4.95
C ALA A 116 23.21 -9.05 5.43
N HIS A 117 22.18 -8.41 4.92
CA HIS A 117 21.83 -7.04 5.27
C HIS A 117 20.46 -7.01 5.94
N PHE A 118 20.30 -6.15 6.93
CA PHE A 118 19.01 -6.00 7.60
C PHE A 118 18.68 -4.55 7.90
N LYS A 119 17.39 -4.24 7.96
CA LYS A 119 16.86 -2.94 8.40
C LYS A 119 15.75 -3.15 9.41
N ARG A 120 15.83 -2.44 10.51
CA ARG A 120 14.75 -2.37 11.50
C ARG A 120 13.73 -1.33 11.04
N VAL A 121 12.47 -1.71 11.02
CA VAL A 121 11.35 -0.86 10.61
C VAL A 121 10.43 -0.71 11.81
N LEU A 122 10.32 0.51 12.31
CA LEU A 122 9.41 0.84 13.40
C LEU A 122 8.08 1.32 12.82
N PHE A 123 7.00 0.84 13.39
CA PHE A 123 5.67 1.29 13.11
C PHE A 123 4.99 1.74 14.40
N ASP A 124 4.66 3.01 14.46
CA ASP A 124 3.82 3.58 15.49
C ASP A 124 2.53 4.09 14.83
N GLU A 125 1.40 3.62 15.35
CA GLU A 125 0.12 4.08 14.84
C GLU A 125 -0.02 5.59 15.06
N ARG A 126 -0.35 6.30 13.99
CA ARG A 126 -0.58 7.74 14.03
C ARG A 126 -2.07 8.04 13.98
N GLN A 127 -2.46 9.15 14.56
CA GLN A 127 -3.81 9.67 14.40
C GLN A 127 -4.06 9.97 12.92
N LEU A 128 -5.18 9.45 12.38
CA LEU A 128 -5.59 9.73 11.02
C LEU A 128 -5.87 11.22 10.86
N LYS A 129 -5.13 11.87 9.98
CA LYS A 129 -5.42 13.22 9.49
C LYS A 129 -6.08 13.10 8.13
N ILE A 130 -7.05 13.95 7.86
CA ILE A 130 -7.71 14.06 6.56
C ILE A 130 -7.47 15.46 6.05
N ILE A 131 -6.88 15.59 4.88
CA ILE A 131 -6.58 16.85 4.20
C ILE A 131 -7.35 16.84 2.89
N GLU A 132 -8.11 17.89 2.63
CA GLU A 132 -8.93 18.00 1.44
C GLU A 132 -8.62 19.29 0.70
N ASP A 133 -8.45 19.17 -0.61
CA ASP A 133 -8.40 20.30 -1.53
C ASP A 133 -9.37 20.02 -2.66
N LEU A 134 -10.59 20.51 -2.49
CA LEU A 134 -11.71 20.30 -3.39
C LEU A 134 -12.13 21.57 -4.13
N GLN A 135 -11.32 22.63 -4.06
CA GLN A 135 -11.66 23.95 -4.60
C GLN A 135 -11.97 23.90 -6.10
N GLU A 136 -11.19 23.15 -6.88
CA GLU A 136 -11.38 23.07 -8.33
C GLU A 136 -12.72 22.43 -8.73
N ILE A 137 -13.29 21.57 -7.90
CA ILE A 137 -14.55 20.87 -8.16
C ILE A 137 -15.72 21.41 -7.32
N ALA A 138 -15.49 22.44 -6.50
CA ALA A 138 -16.51 23.01 -5.62
C ALA A 138 -17.84 23.39 -6.33
N PRO A 139 -17.83 23.91 -7.58
CA PRO A 139 -19.08 24.19 -8.31
C PRO A 139 -19.93 22.94 -8.52
N TRP A 140 -19.31 21.79 -8.76
CA TRP A 140 -20.01 20.52 -9.01
C TRP A 140 -20.41 19.78 -7.73
N MET A 141 -19.79 20.10 -6.58
CA MET A 141 -20.15 19.46 -5.31
C MET A 141 -21.54 19.85 -4.81
N LYS A 142 -22.02 21.06 -5.14
CA LYS A 142 -23.33 21.54 -4.72
C LYS A 142 -24.47 20.84 -5.46
N ASP A 143 -24.24 20.48 -6.72
CA ASP A 143 -25.25 19.94 -7.62
C ASP A 143 -25.17 18.43 -7.81
N HIS A 144 -24.15 17.79 -7.23
CA HIS A 144 -23.89 16.36 -7.40
C HIS A 144 -23.67 15.66 -6.04
N GLU A 145 -24.74 15.13 -5.48
CA GLU A 145 -24.72 14.30 -4.27
C GLU A 145 -23.70 13.14 -4.36
N ASP A 146 -23.52 12.60 -5.57
CA ASP A 146 -22.56 11.52 -5.83
C ASP A 146 -21.11 11.88 -5.44
N VAL A 147 -20.70 13.15 -5.64
CA VAL A 147 -19.32 13.58 -5.28
C VAL A 147 -19.13 13.56 -3.78
N GLN A 148 -20.12 14.02 -3.02
CA GLN A 148 -20.07 14.01 -1.55
C GLN A 148 -20.10 12.58 -1.02
N ARG A 149 -21.01 11.73 -1.53
CA ARG A 149 -21.11 10.32 -1.15
C ARG A 149 -19.81 9.57 -1.44
N LEU A 150 -19.18 9.81 -2.61
CA LEU A 150 -17.90 9.21 -2.98
C LEU A 150 -16.78 9.68 -2.04
N ARG A 151 -16.71 10.99 -1.77
CA ARG A 151 -15.76 11.56 -0.79
C ARG A 151 -15.94 10.93 0.59
N ASP A 152 -17.18 10.77 1.06
CA ASP A 152 -17.47 10.15 2.35
C ASP A 152 -17.08 8.67 2.36
N GLY A 153 -17.29 7.95 1.26
CA GLY A 153 -16.81 6.58 1.07
C GLY A 153 -15.28 6.47 1.18
N ILE A 154 -14.53 7.38 0.56
CA ILE A 154 -13.07 7.45 0.68
C ILE A 154 -12.65 7.64 2.15
N VAL A 155 -13.31 8.55 2.84
CA VAL A 155 -13.07 8.81 4.27
C VAL A 155 -13.41 7.59 5.13
N ASN A 156 -14.50 6.87 4.85
CA ASN A 156 -14.88 5.65 5.58
C ASN A 156 -13.83 4.57 5.44
N VAL A 157 -13.30 4.33 4.23
CA VAL A 157 -12.20 3.39 4.02
C VAL A 157 -10.98 3.78 4.85
N ALA A 158 -10.62 5.07 4.89
CA ALA A 158 -9.49 5.53 5.67
C ALA A 158 -9.72 5.42 7.18
N LYS A 159 -10.94 5.64 7.67
CA LYS A 159 -11.28 5.49 9.09
C LYS A 159 -11.21 4.05 9.56
N GLU A 160 -11.65 3.09 8.75
CA GLU A 160 -11.68 1.67 9.10
C GLU A 160 -10.30 1.03 8.94
N LEU A 161 -9.67 1.18 7.78
CA LEU A 161 -8.37 0.54 7.51
C LEU A 161 -7.18 1.33 8.08
N ARG A 162 -7.35 2.63 8.34
CA ARG A 162 -6.25 3.52 8.72
C ARG A 162 -5.20 3.65 7.61
N LEU A 163 -3.98 4.08 7.96
CA LEU A 163 -2.86 4.26 7.03
C LEU A 163 -1.85 3.11 7.16
N GLY A 164 -1.04 2.88 6.11
CA GLY A 164 0.07 1.94 6.16
C GLY A 164 -0.04 0.73 5.25
N TYR A 165 -1.13 0.57 4.51
CA TYR A 165 -1.27 -0.49 3.52
C TYR A 165 -0.80 -0.05 2.12
N HIS A 166 -0.58 -1.05 1.25
CA HIS A 166 -0.37 -0.83 -0.18
C HIS A 166 -1.63 -0.30 -0.87
N ALA A 167 -1.45 0.38 -2.01
CA ALA A 167 -2.56 0.90 -2.80
C ALA A 167 -3.61 -0.17 -3.16
N GLU A 168 -3.18 -1.38 -3.48
CA GLU A 168 -4.07 -2.51 -3.82
C GLU A 168 -5.10 -2.82 -2.71
N ILE A 169 -4.72 -2.74 -1.44
CA ILE A 169 -5.64 -2.98 -0.33
C ILE A 169 -6.71 -1.89 -0.26
N TYR A 170 -6.32 -0.62 -0.40
CA TYR A 170 -7.28 0.48 -0.47
C TYR A 170 -8.16 0.40 -1.70
N GLN A 171 -7.64 -0.03 -2.84
CA GLN A 171 -8.42 -0.27 -4.04
C GLN A 171 -9.48 -1.36 -3.82
N LYS A 172 -9.09 -2.50 -3.22
CA LYS A 172 -10.04 -3.56 -2.88
C LYS A 172 -11.12 -3.08 -1.90
N ALA A 173 -10.74 -2.34 -0.86
CA ALA A 173 -11.69 -1.74 0.07
C ALA A 173 -12.63 -0.73 -0.61
N MET A 174 -12.09 0.14 -1.48
CA MET A 174 -12.89 1.09 -2.25
C MET A 174 -13.88 0.39 -3.18
N ARG A 175 -13.53 -0.74 -3.80
CA ARG A 175 -14.49 -1.53 -4.60
C ARG A 175 -15.67 -2.01 -3.75
N VAL A 176 -15.42 -2.49 -2.52
CA VAL A 176 -16.47 -2.88 -1.58
C VAL A 176 -17.30 -1.66 -1.18
N GLU A 177 -16.66 -0.52 -0.89
CA GLU A 177 -17.34 0.72 -0.51
C GLU A 177 -18.24 1.26 -1.63
N LEU A 178 -17.73 1.29 -2.87
CA LEU A 178 -18.51 1.72 -4.04
C LEU A 178 -19.73 0.83 -4.25
N LYS A 179 -19.56 -0.48 -4.15
CA LYS A 179 -20.66 -1.44 -4.27
C LYS A 179 -21.70 -1.26 -3.15
N PHE A 180 -21.25 -1.08 -1.91
CA PHE A 180 -22.11 -0.83 -0.76
C PHE A 180 -22.96 0.43 -0.95
N ASN A 181 -22.37 1.48 -1.49
CA ASN A 181 -23.06 2.75 -1.79
C ASN A 181 -23.79 2.74 -3.14
N GLN A 182 -23.91 1.58 -3.81
CA GLN A 182 -24.61 1.39 -5.08
C GLN A 182 -24.07 2.26 -6.23
N PHE A 183 -22.77 2.58 -6.21
CA PHE A 183 -22.11 3.22 -7.34
C PHE A 183 -21.84 2.22 -8.46
N LEU A 184 -22.07 2.65 -9.70
CA LEU A 184 -21.54 1.96 -10.88
C LEU A 184 -20.08 2.32 -11.04
N CYS A 185 -19.21 1.34 -11.15
CA CYS A 185 -17.77 1.53 -11.27
C CYS A 185 -17.24 0.73 -12.48
N ASP A 186 -16.62 1.45 -13.42
CA ASP A 186 -15.82 0.86 -14.49
C ASP A 186 -14.34 1.03 -14.11
N ASP A 187 -13.62 -0.06 -13.99
CA ASP A 187 -12.20 -0.12 -13.65
C ASP A 187 -11.31 -0.51 -14.84
N HIS A 188 -11.88 -0.60 -16.03
CA HIS A 188 -11.22 -0.84 -17.32
C HIS A 188 -11.34 0.36 -18.26
N VAL A 189 -11.20 1.56 -17.73
CA VAL A 189 -11.40 2.81 -18.47
C VAL A 189 -10.40 2.93 -19.61
N LYS A 190 -10.89 3.15 -20.82
CA LYS A 190 -10.08 3.37 -22.02
C LYS A 190 -10.18 4.82 -22.48
N VAL A 191 -9.06 5.51 -22.51
CA VAL A 191 -8.94 6.88 -22.97
C VAL A 191 -8.57 6.88 -24.46
N PRO A 192 -9.38 7.51 -25.34
CA PRO A 192 -9.05 7.63 -26.76
C PRO A 192 -7.95 8.68 -26.97
N VAL A 193 -6.78 8.26 -27.37
CA VAL A 193 -5.63 9.16 -27.59
C VAL A 193 -5.61 9.65 -29.04
N HIS A 194 -5.56 10.97 -29.24
CA HIS A 194 -5.49 11.60 -30.56
C HIS A 194 -4.26 12.51 -30.68
N TYR A 195 -3.73 12.62 -31.89
CA TYR A 195 -2.73 13.62 -32.29
C TYR A 195 -3.18 14.29 -33.58
N GLN A 196 -3.25 15.62 -33.61
CA GLN A 196 -3.74 16.39 -34.76
C GLN A 196 -5.06 15.84 -35.35
N ASN A 197 -6.03 15.52 -34.47
CA ASN A 197 -7.32 14.90 -34.80
C ASN A 197 -7.24 13.47 -35.39
N VAL A 198 -6.06 12.86 -35.49
CA VAL A 198 -5.90 11.47 -35.89
C VAL A 198 -5.98 10.59 -34.64
N PHE A 199 -6.90 9.61 -34.64
CA PHE A 199 -6.97 8.61 -33.60
C PHE A 199 -5.71 7.73 -33.64
N LEU A 200 -5.04 7.59 -32.48
CA LEU A 200 -3.85 6.75 -32.36
C LEU A 200 -4.19 5.38 -31.79
N LYS A 201 -4.78 5.38 -30.58
CA LYS A 201 -5.22 4.16 -29.91
C LYS A 201 -6.10 4.46 -28.70
N ASN A 202 -6.78 3.45 -28.21
CA ASN A 202 -7.34 3.45 -26.85
C ASN A 202 -6.24 3.08 -25.85
N TYR A 203 -6.05 3.90 -24.83
CA TYR A 203 -5.09 3.68 -23.75
C TYR A 203 -5.85 3.33 -22.47
N GLU A 204 -5.64 2.12 -21.94
CA GLU A 204 -6.25 1.68 -20.68
C GLU A 204 -5.52 2.34 -19.51
N ILE A 205 -6.31 2.89 -18.57
CA ILE A 205 -5.79 3.60 -17.41
C ILE A 205 -6.17 2.87 -16.11
N ASP A 206 -5.38 3.09 -15.07
CA ASP A 206 -5.55 2.55 -13.73
C ASP A 206 -6.48 3.39 -12.83
N TYR A 207 -7.29 4.29 -13.44
CA TYR A 207 -8.31 5.09 -12.77
C TYR A 207 -9.70 4.50 -13.04
N TRP A 208 -10.63 4.79 -12.14
CA TRP A 208 -11.98 4.24 -12.19
C TRP A 208 -12.99 5.30 -12.61
N LEU A 209 -13.92 4.93 -13.45
CA LEU A 209 -15.03 5.79 -13.83
C LEU A 209 -16.25 5.43 -12.97
N VAL A 210 -16.62 6.35 -12.08
CA VAL A 210 -17.73 6.18 -11.15
C VAL A 210 -18.97 6.89 -11.70
N ASN A 211 -20.09 6.13 -11.80
CA ASN A 211 -21.38 6.60 -12.36
C ASN A 211 -21.27 7.26 -13.74
N GLY A 212 -20.23 6.92 -14.53
CA GLY A 212 -19.99 7.53 -15.84
C GLY A 212 -19.64 9.04 -15.81
N LYS A 213 -19.34 9.62 -14.65
CA LYS A 213 -19.20 11.08 -14.46
C LYS A 213 -17.95 11.51 -13.68
N ILE A 214 -17.46 10.69 -12.77
CA ILE A 214 -16.36 11.02 -11.85
C ILE A 214 -15.20 10.09 -12.13
N LEU A 215 -14.02 10.63 -12.43
CA LEU A 215 -12.80 9.84 -12.57
C LEU A 215 -12.09 9.77 -11.22
N LEU A 216 -11.92 8.57 -10.67
CA LEU A 216 -11.33 8.32 -9.36
C LEU A 216 -9.95 7.66 -9.51
N ALA A 217 -8.93 8.25 -8.89
CA ALA A 217 -7.63 7.64 -8.67
C ALA A 217 -7.49 7.22 -7.21
N VAL A 218 -7.18 5.94 -6.96
CA VAL A 218 -6.93 5.38 -5.62
C VAL A 218 -5.44 5.06 -5.50
N LEU A 219 -4.72 5.89 -4.76
CA LEU A 219 -3.27 5.87 -4.66
C LEU A 219 -2.82 5.70 -3.21
N ALA A 220 -1.66 5.08 -2.99
CA ALA A 220 -1.01 5.07 -1.69
C ALA A 220 0.51 5.13 -1.83
N GLY A 221 1.19 5.67 -0.81
CA GLY A 221 2.65 5.73 -0.83
C GLY A 221 3.26 6.60 0.26
N SER A 222 4.59 6.68 0.25
CA SER A 222 5.35 7.49 1.20
C SER A 222 5.55 8.96 0.77
N LYS A 223 5.28 9.28 -0.49
CA LYS A 223 5.39 10.62 -1.06
C LYS A 223 4.00 11.23 -1.18
N GLU A 224 3.92 12.53 -1.29
CA GLU A 224 2.67 13.27 -1.53
C GLU A 224 2.20 13.12 -2.98
N VAL A 225 0.94 13.53 -3.23
CA VAL A 225 0.41 13.68 -4.59
C VAL A 225 1.29 14.66 -5.37
N ARG A 226 1.85 14.21 -6.48
CA ARG A 226 2.77 14.99 -7.30
C ARG A 226 2.00 15.83 -8.30
N ALA A 227 2.59 16.92 -8.76
CA ALA A 227 2.06 17.70 -9.87
C ALA A 227 1.78 16.83 -11.11
N TYR A 228 2.61 15.80 -11.35
CA TYR A 228 2.39 14.83 -12.43
C TYR A 228 1.07 14.07 -12.28
N ASP A 229 0.67 13.65 -11.09
CA ASP A 229 -0.56 12.90 -10.85
C ASP A 229 -1.80 13.79 -11.16
N VAL A 230 -1.72 15.07 -10.80
CA VAL A 230 -2.76 16.08 -11.12
C VAL A 230 -2.82 16.33 -12.64
N MET A 231 -1.69 16.52 -13.29
CA MET A 231 -1.63 16.73 -14.75
C MET A 231 -2.16 15.53 -15.52
N ARG A 232 -1.81 14.31 -15.08
CA ARG A 232 -2.31 13.05 -15.65
C ARG A 232 -3.84 12.96 -15.52
N MET A 233 -4.39 13.30 -14.35
CA MET A 233 -5.85 13.37 -14.15
C MET A 233 -6.50 14.33 -15.13
N ARG A 234 -5.97 15.55 -15.27
CA ARG A 234 -6.50 16.56 -16.21
C ARG A 234 -6.48 16.09 -17.65
N THR A 235 -5.40 15.45 -18.08
CA THR A 235 -5.29 14.86 -19.43
C THR A 235 -6.40 13.87 -19.68
N TYR A 236 -6.63 12.93 -18.74
CA TYR A 236 -7.67 11.93 -18.89
C TYR A 236 -9.09 12.53 -18.85
N LEU A 237 -9.34 13.49 -17.96
CA LEU A 237 -10.61 14.20 -17.91
C LEU A 237 -10.94 14.92 -19.23
N LYS A 238 -9.93 15.58 -19.82
CA LYS A 238 -10.07 16.24 -21.12
C LYS A 238 -10.45 15.26 -22.22
N ASP A 239 -9.70 14.17 -22.35
CA ASP A 239 -9.87 13.20 -23.43
C ASP A 239 -11.16 12.38 -23.26
N LEU A 240 -11.61 12.15 -22.03
CA LEU A 240 -12.88 11.51 -21.70
C LEU A 240 -14.08 12.50 -21.68
N LYS A 241 -13.83 13.81 -21.84
CA LYS A 241 -14.82 14.90 -21.74
C LYS A 241 -15.55 14.91 -20.39
N LEU A 242 -14.83 14.64 -19.31
CA LEU A 242 -15.32 14.65 -17.93
C LEU A 242 -14.91 15.93 -17.23
N ASN A 243 -15.70 16.39 -16.26
CA ASN A 243 -15.42 17.62 -15.49
C ASN A 243 -14.88 17.35 -14.09
N ILE A 244 -15.03 16.12 -13.56
CA ILE A 244 -14.79 15.82 -12.15
C ILE A 244 -13.80 14.68 -12.05
N GLY A 245 -12.65 14.97 -11.43
CA GLY A 245 -11.67 13.97 -11.00
C GLY A 245 -11.46 14.04 -9.50
N LEU A 246 -11.31 12.89 -8.86
CA LEU A 246 -10.90 12.77 -7.48
C LEU A 246 -9.63 11.93 -7.37
N ILE A 247 -8.62 12.46 -6.70
CA ILE A 247 -7.43 11.71 -6.30
C ILE A 247 -7.54 11.44 -4.81
N ALA A 248 -7.71 10.19 -4.44
CA ALA A 248 -7.66 9.73 -3.06
C ALA A 248 -6.27 9.11 -2.81
N PHE A 249 -5.48 9.73 -1.94
CA PHE A 249 -4.11 9.32 -1.66
C PHE A 249 -3.94 8.99 -0.18
N TRP A 250 -3.66 7.72 0.12
CA TRP A 250 -3.30 7.25 1.46
C TRP A 250 -1.79 7.42 1.66
N GLY A 251 -1.44 8.50 2.31
CA GLY A 251 -0.05 8.86 2.63
C GLY A 251 0.47 8.15 3.87
N LYS A 252 1.67 8.55 4.31
CA LYS A 252 2.30 8.00 5.52
C LYS A 252 1.60 8.45 6.81
N ASP A 253 1.04 9.65 6.84
CA ASP A 253 0.49 10.30 8.04
C ASP A 253 -0.87 10.99 7.82
N HIS A 254 -1.39 10.97 6.60
CA HIS A 254 -2.68 11.56 6.27
C HIS A 254 -3.32 10.89 5.05
N LEU A 255 -4.66 10.95 5.01
CA LEU A 255 -5.43 10.80 3.77
C LEU A 255 -5.47 12.18 3.11
N TYR A 256 -5.11 12.27 1.84
CA TYR A 256 -5.27 13.47 1.03
C TYR A 256 -6.31 13.23 -0.07
N ILE A 257 -7.32 14.10 -0.14
CA ILE A 257 -8.36 14.06 -1.19
C ILE A 257 -8.23 15.32 -2.02
N ARG A 258 -7.87 15.16 -3.30
CA ARG A 258 -7.72 16.25 -4.26
C ARG A 258 -8.83 16.20 -5.30
N GLY A 259 -9.61 17.28 -5.39
CA GLY A 259 -10.49 17.53 -6.53
C GLY A 259 -9.72 18.12 -7.69
N VAL A 260 -9.95 17.61 -8.88
CA VAL A 260 -9.31 18.06 -10.11
C VAL A 260 -10.36 18.25 -11.19
N ASN A 261 -10.27 19.35 -11.93
CA ASN A 261 -11.11 19.56 -13.10
C ASN A 261 -10.26 19.69 -14.38
N GLN A 262 -10.89 19.58 -15.56
CA GLN A 262 -10.17 19.65 -16.84
C GLN A 262 -9.70 21.07 -17.21
N ARG A 263 -10.24 22.12 -16.57
CA ARG A 263 -9.94 23.52 -16.90
C ARG A 263 -8.69 23.99 -16.18
N HIS A 264 -7.81 24.56 -16.95
CA HIS A 264 -6.87 25.61 -16.57
C HIS A 264 -7.02 26.76 -17.50
#